data_56af5444ee4d4e47f003b632e2f8f97e
#
_entry.id   56af5444ee4d4e47f003b632e2f8f97e
#
_cell.length_a   1.000
_cell.length_b   1.000
_cell.length_c   1.000
_cell.angle_alpha   90.00
_cell.angle_beta   90.00
_cell.angle_gamma   90.00
#
_symmetry.space_group_name_H-M   'P 1'
#
loop_
_entity.id
_entity.type
_entity.pdbx_description
1 polymer ?
#
loop_
_entity_poly.entity_id
_entity_poly.type
_entity_poly.pdbx_seq_one_letter_code
_entity_poly.pdbx_strand_id
1 'polypeptide(L)'
;MIRVDGYAQEEMDDETAVFTLTAGILGRLYLSGFINRMGERRLALVRDAVALHRRVLDEQGHLMPWWPDDLPDFNGPWLAYGLRHNHAIAEAVYPDVAALMDGNEHVEYLAVWRRGGVDSMYLQLGHGAHVRQVFPDPGQPDHAPGARPWTVEHVDPDTVRLTVSDSERPSARIFAVSYDVR
;
A
#
# COMPACT_ATOMS: atom_id res chain seq x y z
N MET A 1 -1.69 -15.84 5.21
CA MET A 1 -0.75 -16.08 6.33
C MET A 1 0.64 -15.77 5.80
N ILE A 2 1.20 -14.63 6.19
CA ILE A 2 2.57 -14.27 5.82
C ILE A 2 3.48 -14.99 6.81
N ARG A 3 4.19 -15.97 6.33
CA ARG A 3 5.19 -16.67 7.13
C ARG A 3 6.48 -15.87 7.09
N VAL A 4 6.72 -15.09 8.12
CA VAL A 4 8.00 -14.44 8.32
C VAL A 4 8.89 -15.46 9.01
N ASP A 5 9.54 -16.31 8.20
CA ASP A 5 10.40 -17.39 8.72
C ASP A 5 11.73 -16.78 9.19
N GLY A 6 12.03 -16.86 10.48
CA GLY A 6 13.20 -16.22 11.08
C GLY A 6 14.56 -16.72 10.52
N TYR A 7 14.57 -17.84 9.84
CA TYR A 7 15.75 -18.35 9.15
C TYR A 7 15.93 -17.79 7.74
N ALA A 8 14.82 -17.45 7.06
CA ALA A 8 14.87 -16.87 5.71
C ALA A 8 15.12 -15.35 5.70
N GLN A 9 15.06 -14.70 6.86
CA GLN A 9 15.02 -13.23 6.94
C GLN A 9 16.38 -12.56 6.79
N GLU A 10 17.47 -13.18 7.18
CA GLU A 10 18.80 -12.67 6.90
C GLU A 10 19.17 -12.85 5.42
N GLU A 11 18.59 -13.86 4.76
CA GLU A 11 18.79 -14.16 3.35
C GLU A 11 17.74 -13.52 2.44
N MET A 12 16.60 -13.07 2.98
CA MET A 12 15.53 -12.44 2.23
C MET A 12 15.93 -11.02 1.82
N ASP A 13 15.92 -10.73 0.53
CA ASP A 13 16.15 -9.37 0.05
C ASP A 13 15.00 -8.41 0.45
N ASP A 14 15.27 -7.11 0.35
CA ASP A 14 14.34 -6.08 0.80
C ASP A 14 13.06 -6.05 -0.03
N GLU A 15 13.13 -6.26 -1.35
CA GLU A 15 11.95 -6.31 -2.21
C GLU A 15 11.02 -7.46 -1.84
N THR A 16 11.56 -8.65 -1.60
CA THR A 16 10.78 -9.81 -1.14
C THR A 16 10.12 -9.54 0.21
N ALA A 17 10.83 -8.89 1.14
CA ALA A 17 10.27 -8.52 2.43
C ALA A 17 9.13 -7.50 2.31
N VAL A 18 9.32 -6.46 1.52
CA VAL A 18 8.30 -5.44 1.23
C VAL A 18 7.09 -6.07 0.53
N PHE A 19 7.33 -6.89 -0.51
CA PHE A 19 6.27 -7.60 -1.23
C PHE A 19 5.38 -8.42 -0.29
N THR A 20 6.01 -9.12 0.64
CA THR A 20 5.32 -9.98 1.62
C THR A 20 4.55 -9.16 2.65
N LEU A 21 5.16 -8.11 3.22
CA LEU A 21 4.51 -7.25 4.21
C LEU A 21 3.32 -6.49 3.61
N THR A 22 3.45 -6.00 2.37
CA THR A 22 2.37 -5.29 1.65
C THR A 22 1.07 -6.10 1.62
N ALA A 23 1.15 -7.44 1.50
CA ALA A 23 -0.03 -8.30 1.45
C ALA A 23 -0.88 -8.29 2.74
N GLY A 24 -0.30 -7.90 3.88
CA GLY A 24 -1.01 -7.86 5.16
C GLY A 24 -1.47 -6.47 5.61
N ILE A 25 -0.80 -5.41 5.16
CA ILE A 25 -0.95 -4.07 5.73
C ILE A 25 -2.38 -3.52 5.55
N LEU A 26 -2.99 -3.67 4.37
CA LEU A 26 -4.37 -3.20 4.13
C LEU A 26 -5.45 -4.22 4.55
N GLY A 27 -5.08 -5.37 5.07
CA GLY A 27 -5.99 -6.41 5.49
C GLY A 27 -5.70 -6.89 6.90
N ARG A 28 -5.29 -8.14 7.02
CA ARG A 28 -4.87 -8.73 8.30
C ARG A 28 -3.37 -9.00 8.28
N LEU A 29 -2.63 -8.24 9.07
CA LEU A 29 -1.20 -8.42 9.22
C LEU A 29 -0.91 -9.46 10.31
N TYR A 30 -0.48 -10.64 9.89
CA TYR A 30 -0.01 -11.69 10.80
C TYR A 30 1.51 -11.81 10.68
N LEU A 31 2.20 -11.55 11.78
CA LEU A 31 3.63 -11.78 11.90
C LEU A 31 3.84 -13.12 12.61
N SER A 32 4.50 -14.05 11.94
CA SER A 32 4.84 -15.36 12.49
C SER A 32 6.33 -15.64 12.30
N GLY A 33 6.89 -16.51 13.14
CA GLY A 33 8.30 -16.87 13.09
C GLY A 33 9.13 -16.18 14.18
N PHE A 34 10.43 -16.19 14.01
CA PHE A 34 11.37 -15.73 15.04
C PHE A 34 11.69 -14.25 14.90
N ILE A 35 10.70 -13.37 15.12
CA ILE A 35 10.86 -11.91 15.06
C ILE A 35 12.02 -11.42 15.94
N ASN A 36 12.23 -12.07 17.08
CA ASN A 36 13.31 -11.77 18.01
C ASN A 36 14.72 -12.10 17.49
N ARG A 37 14.83 -12.73 16.32
CA ARG A 37 16.11 -13.01 15.66
C ARG A 37 16.36 -12.14 14.44
N MET A 38 15.45 -11.22 14.13
CA MET A 38 15.65 -10.26 13.06
C MET A 38 16.72 -9.23 13.42
N GLY A 39 17.55 -8.85 12.45
CA GLY A 39 18.43 -7.69 12.57
C GLY A 39 17.63 -6.38 12.70
N GLU A 40 18.23 -5.37 13.35
CA GLU A 40 17.56 -4.09 13.66
C GLU A 40 16.95 -3.41 12.43
N ARG A 41 17.62 -3.44 11.28
CA ARG A 41 17.11 -2.88 10.02
C ARG A 41 15.80 -3.56 9.58
N ARG A 42 15.75 -4.88 9.61
CA ARG A 42 14.54 -5.65 9.27
C ARG A 42 13.41 -5.43 10.28
N LEU A 43 13.74 -5.33 11.56
CA LEU A 43 12.78 -4.97 12.60
C LEU A 43 12.23 -3.56 12.38
N ALA A 44 13.05 -2.60 11.93
CA ALA A 44 12.58 -1.25 11.61
C ALA A 44 11.54 -1.30 10.47
N LEU A 45 11.81 -2.00 9.37
CA LEU A 45 10.83 -2.19 8.28
C LEU A 45 9.53 -2.85 8.76
N VAL A 46 9.62 -3.86 9.65
CA VAL A 46 8.42 -4.49 10.24
C VAL A 46 7.65 -3.51 11.14
N ARG A 47 8.34 -2.68 11.92
CA ARG A 47 7.69 -1.63 12.73
C ARG A 47 6.95 -0.62 11.86
N ASP A 48 7.53 -0.22 10.71
CA ASP A 48 6.87 0.67 9.75
C ASP A 48 5.60 0.02 9.19
N ALA A 49 5.68 -1.25 8.81
CA ALA A 49 4.51 -2.01 8.34
C ALA A 49 3.41 -2.09 9.41
N VAL A 50 3.77 -2.36 10.67
CA VAL A 50 2.82 -2.41 11.80
C VAL A 50 2.23 -1.03 12.07
N ALA A 51 3.04 0.03 12.01
CA ALA A 51 2.57 1.40 12.24
C ALA A 51 1.56 1.83 11.16
N LEU A 52 1.84 1.54 9.89
CA LEU A 52 0.90 1.80 8.80
C LEU A 52 -0.36 0.96 8.95
N HIS A 53 -0.23 -0.34 9.24
CA HIS A 53 -1.38 -1.22 9.47
C HIS A 53 -2.29 -0.71 10.60
N ARG A 54 -1.74 -0.25 11.72
CA ARG A 54 -2.52 0.33 12.81
C ARG A 54 -3.28 1.58 12.37
N ARG A 55 -2.65 2.47 11.61
CA ARG A 55 -3.31 3.66 11.05
C ARG A 55 -4.49 3.26 10.16
N VAL A 56 -4.30 2.28 9.27
CA VAL A 56 -5.39 1.74 8.44
C VAL A 56 -6.52 1.15 9.28
N LEU A 57 -6.19 0.43 10.38
CA LEU A 57 -7.18 -0.14 11.29
C LEU A 57 -7.99 0.93 12.03
N ASP A 58 -7.35 2.01 12.44
CA ASP A 58 -8.05 3.13 13.13
C ASP A 58 -9.09 3.79 12.22
N GLU A 59 -8.88 3.74 10.90
CA GLU A 59 -9.78 4.28 9.88
C GLU A 59 -10.73 3.21 9.29
N GLN A 60 -10.56 1.93 9.63
CA GLN A 60 -11.21 0.79 8.96
C GLN A 60 -12.74 0.84 8.97
N GLY A 61 -13.35 1.43 10.00
CA GLY A 61 -14.82 1.56 10.09
C GLY A 61 -15.44 2.37 8.95
N HIS A 62 -14.64 3.13 8.20
CA HIS A 62 -15.06 4.04 7.14
C HIS A 62 -14.50 3.66 5.77
N LEU A 63 -13.71 2.58 5.71
CA LEU A 63 -13.01 2.16 4.50
C LEU A 63 -13.71 0.96 3.84
N MET A 64 -13.79 1.01 2.52
CA MET A 64 -14.27 -0.09 1.67
C MET A 64 -13.18 -0.60 0.76
N PRO A 65 -13.14 -1.91 0.50
CA PRO A 65 -12.31 -2.46 -0.58
C PRO A 65 -12.71 -1.90 -1.93
N TRP A 66 -11.72 -1.59 -2.77
CA TRP A 66 -11.93 -1.20 -4.16
C TRP A 66 -10.75 -1.64 -5.04
N TRP A 67 -11.00 -1.71 -6.33
CA TRP A 67 -10.01 -2.06 -7.34
C TRP A 67 -9.99 -0.93 -8.37
N PRO A 68 -8.87 -0.18 -8.49
CA PRO A 68 -8.76 0.97 -9.41
C PRO A 68 -8.63 0.55 -10.88
N ASP A 69 -8.42 -0.70 -11.12
CA ASP A 69 -8.38 -1.40 -12.39
C ASP A 69 -9.40 -2.55 -12.33
N ASP A 70 -9.43 -3.42 -13.31
CA ASP A 70 -10.27 -4.62 -13.29
C ASP A 70 -9.95 -5.54 -12.09
N LEU A 71 -10.88 -6.43 -11.76
CA LEU A 71 -10.65 -7.47 -10.77
C LEU A 71 -9.38 -8.25 -11.14
N PRO A 72 -8.49 -8.47 -10.16
CA PRO A 72 -7.19 -9.05 -10.44
C PRO A 72 -7.31 -10.47 -11.01
N ASP A 73 -6.67 -10.70 -12.13
CA ASP A 73 -6.44 -12.05 -12.65
C ASP A 73 -5.38 -12.76 -11.81
N PHE A 74 -5.64 -14.04 -11.52
CA PHE A 74 -4.70 -14.87 -10.76
C PHE A 74 -3.29 -14.94 -11.40
N ASN A 75 -3.20 -14.85 -12.72
CA ASN A 75 -1.95 -14.84 -13.48
C ASN A 75 -1.51 -13.45 -13.95
N GLY A 76 -2.27 -12.40 -13.67
CA GLY A 76 -1.96 -11.04 -14.11
C GLY A 76 -0.58 -10.57 -13.64
N PRO A 77 0.16 -9.81 -14.45
CA PRO A 77 1.49 -9.31 -14.08
C PRO A 77 1.42 -8.23 -13.00
N TRP A 78 0.30 -7.52 -12.93
CA TRP A 78 0.03 -6.48 -11.96
C TRP A 78 -1.24 -6.79 -11.17
N LEU A 79 -1.27 -6.33 -9.93
CA LEU A 79 -2.40 -6.37 -9.04
C LEU A 79 -2.47 -5.03 -8.28
N ALA A 80 -3.63 -4.39 -8.29
CA ALA A 80 -3.91 -3.24 -7.46
C ALA A 80 -5.16 -3.51 -6.60
N TYR A 81 -5.06 -3.18 -5.32
CA TYR A 81 -6.14 -3.31 -4.35
C TYR A 81 -6.08 -2.12 -3.39
N GLY A 82 -7.20 -1.50 -3.15
CA GLY A 82 -7.27 -0.33 -2.30
C GLY A 82 -8.35 -0.39 -1.24
N LEU A 83 -8.26 0.55 -0.31
CA LEU A 83 -9.26 0.90 0.68
C LEU A 83 -9.62 2.37 0.48
N ARG A 84 -10.89 2.67 0.20
CA ARG A 84 -11.38 4.02 0.02
C ARG A 84 -12.53 4.35 0.96
N HIS A 85 -12.69 5.62 1.27
CA HIS A 85 -13.83 6.07 2.05
C HIS A 85 -15.14 5.92 1.28
N ASN A 86 -16.15 5.39 1.94
CA ASN A 86 -17.49 5.32 1.39
C ASN A 86 -18.42 6.31 2.10
N HIS A 87 -18.55 7.50 1.53
CA HIS A 87 -19.44 8.53 2.02
C HIS A 87 -20.89 8.05 2.12
N ALA A 88 -21.39 7.27 1.15
CA ALA A 88 -22.78 6.81 1.15
C ALA A 88 -23.08 5.83 2.29
N ILE A 89 -22.14 4.97 2.69
CA ILE A 89 -22.30 4.10 3.86
C ILE A 89 -22.10 4.88 5.15
N ALA A 90 -21.12 5.78 5.20
CA ALA A 90 -20.91 6.64 6.36
C ALA A 90 -22.18 7.47 6.65
N GLU A 91 -22.79 8.06 5.62
CA GLU A 91 -24.00 8.86 5.75
C GLU A 91 -25.23 8.02 6.15
N ALA A 92 -25.38 6.81 5.61
CA ALA A 92 -26.53 5.94 5.87
C ALA A 92 -26.46 5.20 7.22
N VAL A 93 -25.25 4.82 7.66
CA VAL A 93 -25.06 3.97 8.85
C VAL A 93 -24.53 4.77 10.05
N TYR A 94 -23.76 5.84 9.78
CA TYR A 94 -23.11 6.65 10.80
C TYR A 94 -23.20 8.15 10.45
N PRO A 95 -24.41 8.76 10.49
CA PRO A 95 -24.60 10.16 10.10
C PRO A 95 -23.74 11.14 10.93
N ASP A 96 -23.50 10.85 12.21
CA ASP A 96 -22.64 11.66 13.07
C ASP A 96 -21.17 11.60 12.64
N VAL A 97 -20.75 10.49 12.05
CA VAL A 97 -19.39 10.29 11.53
C VAL A 97 -19.24 10.95 10.17
N ALA A 98 -20.25 10.88 9.31
CA ALA A 98 -20.25 11.59 8.03
C ALA A 98 -20.09 13.11 8.24
N ALA A 99 -20.74 13.67 9.25
CA ALA A 99 -20.59 15.08 9.64
C ALA A 99 -19.16 15.43 10.15
N LEU A 100 -18.47 14.45 10.76
CA LEU A 100 -17.06 14.62 11.18
C LEU A 100 -16.07 14.45 10.02
N MET A 101 -16.50 13.79 8.94
CA MET A 101 -15.69 13.59 7.73
C MET A 101 -15.74 14.80 6.79
N ASP A 102 -16.75 15.66 6.90
CA ASP A 102 -16.83 16.93 6.17
C ASP A 102 -15.74 17.87 6.64
N GLY A 103 -14.62 17.92 5.91
CA GLY A 103 -13.52 18.86 6.14
C GLY A 103 -12.17 18.24 6.54
N ASN A 104 -12.08 16.94 6.75
CA ASN A 104 -10.80 16.27 6.93
C ASN A 104 -10.27 15.73 5.59
N GLU A 105 -8.95 15.80 5.38
CA GLU A 105 -8.28 15.11 4.27
C GLU A 105 -8.55 13.62 4.39
N HIS A 106 -9.38 13.08 3.52
CA HIS A 106 -9.61 11.65 3.44
C HIS A 106 -8.48 11.01 2.68
N VAL A 107 -7.75 10.13 3.35
CA VAL A 107 -6.68 9.36 2.75
C VAL A 107 -7.20 7.98 2.37
N GLU A 108 -7.16 7.67 1.09
CA GLU A 108 -7.35 6.32 0.57
C GLU A 108 -6.00 5.59 0.55
N TYR A 109 -6.02 4.28 0.70
CA TYR A 109 -4.81 3.47 0.63
C TYR A 109 -4.87 2.52 -0.55
N LEU A 110 -3.77 2.41 -1.29
CA LEU A 110 -3.64 1.58 -2.47
C LEU A 110 -2.39 0.72 -2.38
N ALA A 111 -2.57 -0.58 -2.32
CA ALA A 111 -1.48 -1.55 -2.41
C ALA A 111 -1.37 -2.06 -3.85
N VAL A 112 -0.17 -2.03 -4.39
CA VAL A 112 0.12 -2.43 -5.76
C VAL A 112 1.27 -3.42 -5.78
N TRP A 113 1.07 -4.54 -6.48
CA TRP A 113 2.09 -5.56 -6.72
C TRP A 113 2.37 -5.68 -8.20
N ARG A 114 3.63 -5.75 -8.53
CA ARG A 114 4.12 -6.19 -9.81
C ARG A 114 4.77 -7.56 -9.67
N ARG A 115 4.31 -8.54 -10.41
CA ARG A 115 4.87 -9.89 -10.44
C ARG A 115 5.78 -10.14 -11.63
N GLY A 116 5.70 -9.31 -12.66
CA GLY A 116 6.49 -9.38 -13.88
C GLY A 116 5.88 -8.56 -15.00
N GLY A 117 6.29 -8.80 -16.24
CA GLY A 117 5.79 -8.10 -17.42
C GLY A 117 6.30 -6.67 -17.56
N VAL A 118 5.46 -5.77 -18.07
CA VAL A 118 5.80 -4.37 -18.31
C VAL A 118 6.17 -3.63 -17.01
N ASP A 119 6.94 -2.56 -17.15
CA ASP A 119 7.51 -1.83 -16.02
C ASP A 119 6.58 -0.80 -15.41
N SER A 120 5.46 -0.52 -16.05
CA SER A 120 4.52 0.48 -15.60
C SER A 120 3.07 -0.01 -15.67
N MET A 121 2.24 0.57 -14.80
CA MET A 121 0.80 0.37 -14.70
C MET A 121 0.11 1.73 -14.72
N TYR A 122 -1.05 1.81 -15.38
CA TYR A 122 -1.91 3.00 -15.39
C TYR A 122 -3.12 2.74 -14.50
N LEU A 123 -3.43 3.71 -13.64
CA LEU A 123 -4.53 3.64 -12.69
C LEU A 123 -5.48 4.81 -12.88
N GLN A 124 -6.77 4.52 -12.98
CA GLN A 124 -7.84 5.51 -13.01
C GLN A 124 -8.24 5.83 -11.57
N LEU A 125 -7.76 6.94 -11.02
CA LEU A 125 -7.98 7.32 -9.62
C LEU A 125 -9.03 8.40 -9.43
N GLY A 126 -9.37 9.12 -10.51
CA GLY A 126 -10.27 10.27 -10.49
C GLY A 126 -9.54 11.62 -10.40
N HIS A 127 -10.31 12.68 -10.67
CA HIS A 127 -9.78 14.02 -10.86
C HIS A 127 -9.09 14.57 -9.59
N GLY A 128 -7.88 15.08 -9.75
CA GLY A 128 -7.14 15.73 -8.67
C GLY A 128 -6.58 14.76 -7.62
N ALA A 129 -6.39 13.48 -7.95
CA ALA A 129 -5.77 12.53 -7.05
C ALA A 129 -4.29 12.88 -6.81
N HIS A 130 -3.88 13.03 -5.56
CA HIS A 130 -2.49 13.15 -5.12
C HIS A 130 -2.01 11.80 -4.60
N VAL A 131 -1.01 11.22 -5.24
CA VAL A 131 -0.52 9.87 -4.94
C VAL A 131 0.88 9.94 -4.35
N ARG A 132 1.05 9.39 -3.16
CA ARG A 132 2.35 9.35 -2.46
C ARG A 132 2.64 7.96 -1.94
N GLN A 133 3.82 7.43 -2.23
CA GLN A 133 4.26 6.17 -1.62
C GLN A 133 4.39 6.33 -0.10
N VAL A 134 3.82 5.36 0.65
CA VAL A 134 3.86 5.33 2.11
C VAL A 134 4.49 4.05 2.67
N PHE A 135 4.64 3.01 1.84
CA PHE A 135 5.36 1.81 2.25
C PHE A 135 6.10 1.15 1.07
N PRO A 136 7.38 0.77 1.23
CA PRO A 136 8.23 1.26 2.32
C PRO A 136 8.30 2.78 2.28
N ASP A 137 8.50 3.40 3.44
CA ASP A 137 8.52 4.86 3.55
C ASP A 137 9.77 5.44 2.87
N PRO A 138 9.61 6.27 1.82
CA PRO A 138 10.77 6.92 1.17
C PRO A 138 11.56 7.86 2.11
N GLY A 139 10.93 8.31 3.21
CA GLY A 139 11.59 9.10 4.25
C GLY A 139 12.50 8.27 5.17
N GLN A 140 12.43 6.94 5.08
CA GLN A 140 13.24 5.99 5.87
C GLN A 140 13.98 4.99 4.95
N PRO A 141 14.80 5.47 4.01
CA PRO A 141 15.40 4.62 2.98
C PRO A 141 16.30 3.52 3.55
N ASP A 142 16.86 3.72 4.74
CA ASP A 142 17.75 2.75 5.40
C ASP A 142 17.01 1.52 5.93
N HIS A 143 15.68 1.57 6.09
CA HIS A 143 14.90 0.41 6.54
C HIS A 143 14.78 -0.66 5.45
N ALA A 144 14.76 -0.27 4.18
CA ALA A 144 14.73 -1.17 3.02
C ALA A 144 15.51 -0.59 1.82
N PRO A 145 16.83 -0.43 1.90
CA PRO A 145 17.62 0.25 0.86
C PRO A 145 17.57 -0.46 -0.50
N GLY A 146 17.31 -1.76 -0.53
CA GLY A 146 17.11 -2.53 -1.76
C GLY A 146 15.74 -2.31 -2.42
N ALA A 147 14.76 -1.78 -1.68
CA ALA A 147 13.40 -1.55 -2.16
C ALA A 147 13.20 -0.07 -2.54
N ARG A 148 13.74 0.33 -3.69
CA ARG A 148 13.70 1.73 -4.15
C ARG A 148 12.27 2.22 -4.38
N PRO A 149 11.98 3.52 -4.14
CA PRO A 149 10.69 4.10 -4.45
C PRO A 149 10.32 3.95 -5.93
N TRP A 150 9.02 3.74 -6.21
CA TRP A 150 8.52 3.77 -7.57
C TRP A 150 8.28 5.21 -8.02
N THR A 151 8.34 5.43 -9.33
CA THR A 151 7.97 6.72 -9.90
C THR A 151 6.45 6.82 -10.02
N VAL A 152 5.92 7.96 -9.60
CA VAL A 152 4.50 8.34 -9.72
C VAL A 152 4.41 9.51 -10.67
N GLU A 153 3.63 9.39 -11.74
CA GLU A 153 3.47 10.42 -12.76
C GLU A 153 2.00 10.58 -13.14
N HIS A 154 1.50 11.80 -13.09
CA HIS A 154 0.18 12.13 -13.65
C HIS A 154 0.30 12.26 -15.16
N VAL A 155 -0.40 11.41 -15.90
CA VAL A 155 -0.44 11.43 -17.38
C VAL A 155 -1.60 12.28 -17.91
N ASP A 156 -2.65 12.36 -17.10
CA ASP A 156 -3.79 13.28 -17.28
C ASP A 156 -4.44 13.55 -15.90
N PRO A 157 -5.49 14.40 -15.79
CA PRO A 157 -6.11 14.73 -14.51
C PRO A 157 -6.70 13.57 -13.73
N ASP A 158 -7.02 12.47 -14.36
CA ASP A 158 -7.70 11.30 -13.76
C ASP A 158 -6.82 10.06 -13.71
N THR A 159 -5.68 10.08 -14.43
CA THR A 159 -4.83 8.90 -14.64
C THR A 159 -3.43 9.09 -14.07
N VAL A 160 -3.00 8.14 -13.28
CA VAL A 160 -1.64 8.07 -12.73
C VAL A 160 -0.90 6.87 -13.32
N ARG A 161 0.34 7.10 -13.74
CA ARG A 161 1.28 6.04 -14.12
C ARG A 161 2.20 5.74 -12.95
N LEU A 162 2.24 4.49 -12.53
CA LEU A 162 3.21 3.95 -11.61
C LEU A 162 4.28 3.20 -12.40
N THR A 163 5.56 3.51 -12.15
CA THR A 163 6.69 2.83 -12.81
C THR A 163 7.62 2.25 -11.75
N VAL A 164 7.95 0.97 -11.88
CA VAL A 164 8.87 0.30 -10.97
C VAL A 164 10.31 0.79 -11.16
N SER A 165 11.07 0.75 -10.09
CA SER A 165 12.50 1.11 -10.12
C SER A 165 13.41 -0.05 -10.55
N ASP A 166 12.91 -1.30 -10.51
CA ASP A 166 13.59 -2.52 -10.92
C ASP A 166 12.59 -3.47 -11.57
N SER A 167 12.77 -3.72 -12.87
CA SER A 167 11.89 -4.56 -13.67
C SER A 167 12.23 -6.05 -13.63
N GLU A 168 13.37 -6.42 -13.07
CA GLU A 168 13.81 -7.81 -13.05
C GLU A 168 13.16 -8.64 -11.93
N ARG A 169 12.60 -7.96 -10.92
CA ARG A 169 12.07 -8.62 -9.72
C ARG A 169 10.61 -8.30 -9.46
N PRO A 170 9.85 -9.25 -8.89
CA PRO A 170 8.58 -8.93 -8.26
C PRO A 170 8.75 -7.87 -7.18
N SER A 171 7.87 -6.90 -7.14
CA SER A 171 7.93 -5.80 -6.18
C SER A 171 6.53 -5.31 -5.79
N ALA A 172 6.43 -4.64 -4.65
CA ALA A 172 5.16 -4.10 -4.17
C ALA A 172 5.35 -2.80 -3.42
N ARG A 173 4.35 -1.90 -3.48
CA ARG A 173 4.34 -0.63 -2.75
C ARG A 173 2.93 -0.32 -2.26
N ILE A 174 2.85 0.45 -1.19
CA ILE A 174 1.58 1.04 -0.75
C ILE A 174 1.66 2.55 -0.95
N PHE A 175 0.58 3.09 -1.50
CA PHE A 175 0.40 4.51 -1.74
C PHE A 175 -0.75 5.03 -0.89
N ALA A 176 -0.61 6.26 -0.42
CA ALA A 176 -1.70 7.08 0.06
C ALA A 176 -2.21 7.92 -1.13
N VAL A 177 -3.52 7.99 -1.27
CA VAL A 177 -4.19 8.79 -2.29
C VAL A 177 -5.08 9.79 -1.54
N SER A 178 -4.90 11.07 -1.83
CA SER A 178 -5.75 12.15 -1.32
C SER A 178 -6.26 12.99 -2.48
N TYR A 179 -7.29 13.79 -2.23
CA TYR A 179 -7.90 14.62 -3.24
C TYR A 179 -7.99 16.06 -2.72
N ASP A 180 -7.92 17.04 -3.62
CA ASP A 180 -8.15 18.43 -3.26
C ASP A 180 -9.57 18.59 -2.66
N VAL A 181 -9.65 19.21 -1.49
CA VAL A 181 -10.94 19.57 -0.88
C VAL A 181 -11.59 20.61 -1.78
N ARG A 182 -12.77 20.30 -2.30
CA ARG A 182 -13.58 21.21 -3.12
C ARG A 182 -14.36 22.19 -2.27
#